data_ec6da25bacbea812978b079b8d9aa6bb
#
_entry.id   ec6da25bacbea812978b079b8d9aa6bb
#
_cell.length_a   1.000
_cell.length_b   1.000
_cell.length_c   1.000
_cell.angle_alpha   90.00
_cell.angle_beta   90.00
_cell.angle_gamma   90.00
#
_symmetry.space_group_name_H-M   'P 1'
#
loop_
_entity.id
_entity.type
_entity.pdbx_description
1 polymer ?
#
loop_
_entity_poly.entity_id
_entity_poly.type
_entity_poly.pdbx_seq_one_letter_code
_entity_poly.pdbx_strand_id
1 'polypeptide(L)'
;MMLAAVPASRVMYLPGEDWYTLCVELADGRCGTITGFGTGAPFTAHIAARSGSIHAEVTSDFFRNFVAELVDFFRTGDVKVSHMETLSIMAVRGAGIEAQANPGLWVPVPQI
;
A
#
# COMPACT_ATOMS: atom_id res chain seq x y z
N MET A 1 5.59 4.47 -3.34
CA MET A 1 4.34 3.69 -3.46
C MET A 1 3.72 3.91 -4.82
N MET A 2 3.20 2.88 -5.45
CA MET A 2 2.66 2.95 -6.83
C MET A 2 1.54 3.97 -7.03
N LEU A 3 0.80 4.28 -5.99
CA LEU A 3 -0.36 5.17 -6.03
C LEU A 3 -0.17 6.44 -5.19
N ALA A 4 1.08 6.74 -4.83
CA ALA A 4 1.43 7.74 -3.83
C ALA A 4 1.06 9.18 -4.18
N ALA A 5 0.88 9.49 -5.46
CA ALA A 5 0.57 10.86 -5.89
C ALA A 5 -0.85 11.30 -5.51
N VAL A 6 -1.72 10.38 -5.13
CA VAL A 6 -3.13 10.67 -4.83
C VAL A 6 -3.49 10.04 -3.50
N PRO A 7 -4.12 10.77 -2.57
CA PRO A 7 -4.52 10.22 -1.29
C PRO A 7 -5.65 9.20 -1.44
N ALA A 8 -5.67 8.21 -0.56
CA ALA A 8 -6.78 7.28 -0.45
C ALA A 8 -7.97 7.96 0.21
N SER A 9 -9.18 7.67 -0.26
CA SER A 9 -10.40 8.23 0.30
C SER A 9 -11.12 7.28 1.26
N ARG A 10 -11.15 6.00 0.93
CA ARG A 10 -11.82 4.99 1.75
C ARG A 10 -11.27 3.60 1.48
N VAL A 11 -11.47 2.72 2.43
CA VAL A 11 -11.05 1.32 2.34
C VAL A 11 -12.17 0.38 2.75
N MET A 12 -12.14 -0.85 2.24
CA MET A 12 -13.07 -1.91 2.62
C MET A 12 -12.28 -3.20 2.86
N TYR A 13 -12.57 -3.89 3.94
CA TYR A 13 -11.94 -5.15 4.28
C TYR A 13 -12.88 -6.31 3.95
N LEU A 14 -12.38 -7.27 3.19
CA LEU A 14 -13.11 -8.48 2.82
C LEU A 14 -12.36 -9.70 3.35
N PRO A 15 -12.87 -10.37 4.39
CA PRO A 15 -12.21 -11.54 4.94
C PRO A 15 -12.46 -12.79 4.09
N GLY A 16 -11.46 -13.67 4.04
CA GLY A 16 -11.58 -15.03 3.55
C GLY A 16 -11.18 -16.01 4.65
N GLU A 17 -11.15 -17.30 4.35
CA GLU A 17 -10.82 -18.34 5.33
C GLU A 17 -9.35 -18.22 5.78
N ASP A 18 -8.41 -18.21 4.82
CA ASP A 18 -6.98 -18.04 5.11
C ASP A 18 -6.37 -16.85 4.37
N TRP A 19 -7.20 -15.91 3.97
CA TRP A 19 -6.77 -14.74 3.22
C TRP A 19 -7.68 -13.55 3.51
N TYR A 20 -7.23 -12.37 3.15
CA TYR A 20 -8.06 -11.18 3.18
C TYR A 20 -7.75 -10.30 1.97
N THR A 21 -8.69 -9.46 1.61
CA THR A 21 -8.50 -8.41 0.60
C THR A 21 -8.89 -7.07 1.19
N LEU A 22 -8.01 -6.10 1.07
CA LEU A 22 -8.30 -4.70 1.37
C LEU A 22 -8.48 -3.96 0.05
N CYS A 23 -9.67 -3.43 -0.18
CA CYS A 23 -9.97 -2.56 -1.31
C CYS A 23 -9.67 -1.12 -0.90
N VAL A 24 -8.89 -0.42 -1.72
CA VAL A 24 -8.51 0.98 -1.45
C VAL A 24 -8.99 1.82 -2.63
N GLU A 25 -9.86 2.79 -2.36
CA GLU A 25 -10.31 3.74 -3.37
C GLU A 25 -9.57 5.06 -3.17
N LEU A 26 -8.97 5.55 -4.24
CA LEU A 26 -8.26 6.82 -4.24
C LEU A 26 -9.21 7.97 -4.53
N ALA A 27 -8.80 9.19 -4.14
CA ALA A 27 -9.62 10.38 -4.30
C ALA A 27 -9.96 10.71 -5.77
N ASP A 28 -9.18 10.23 -6.72
CA ASP A 28 -9.42 10.41 -8.15
C ASP A 28 -10.27 9.30 -8.79
N GLY A 29 -10.77 8.37 -7.99
CA GLY A 29 -11.61 7.26 -8.46
C GLY A 29 -10.86 5.98 -8.82
N ARG A 30 -9.53 6.00 -8.84
CA ARG A 30 -8.74 4.78 -9.04
C ARG A 30 -8.92 3.85 -7.85
N CYS A 31 -8.80 2.56 -8.10
CA CYS A 31 -8.98 1.55 -7.07
C CYS A 31 -7.80 0.58 -7.08
N GLY A 32 -7.36 0.21 -5.92
CA GLY A 32 -6.35 -0.83 -5.72
C GLY A 32 -6.85 -1.88 -4.75
N THR A 33 -6.28 -3.07 -4.84
CA THR A 33 -6.54 -4.14 -3.89
C THR A 33 -5.24 -4.68 -3.35
N ILE A 34 -5.23 -5.01 -2.06
CA ILE A 34 -4.13 -5.66 -1.38
C ILE A 34 -4.67 -6.99 -0.86
N THR A 35 -4.11 -8.09 -1.34
CA THR A 35 -4.51 -9.42 -0.87
C THR A 35 -3.37 -10.02 -0.06
N GLY A 36 -3.67 -10.39 1.17
CA GLY A 36 -2.75 -11.07 2.07
C GLY A 36 -3.19 -12.49 2.33
N PHE A 37 -2.23 -13.39 2.45
CA PHE A 37 -2.46 -14.79 2.79
C PHE A 37 -1.84 -15.07 4.15
N GLY A 38 -2.40 -16.02 4.88
CA GLY A 38 -1.93 -16.37 6.22
C GLY A 38 -0.51 -16.90 6.27
N THR A 39 -0.04 -17.55 5.20
CA THR A 39 1.32 -18.09 5.11
C THR A 39 1.85 -18.02 3.68
N GLY A 40 3.13 -17.61 3.54
CA GLY A 40 3.97 -17.90 2.39
C GLY A 40 3.56 -17.30 1.04
N ALA A 41 2.88 -16.17 1.02
CA ALA A 41 2.56 -15.54 -0.26
C ALA A 41 3.77 -14.80 -0.84
N PRO A 42 3.99 -14.86 -2.16
CA PRO A 42 4.99 -14.03 -2.81
C PRO A 42 4.55 -12.57 -2.82
N PHE A 43 5.53 -11.66 -2.88
CA PHE A 43 5.24 -10.25 -3.09
C PHE A 43 5.12 -9.99 -4.59
N THR A 44 3.91 -9.78 -5.05
CA THR A 44 3.64 -9.47 -6.46
C THR A 44 2.73 -8.25 -6.57
N ALA A 45 2.81 -7.57 -7.70
CA ALA A 45 1.92 -6.46 -8.02
C ALA A 45 1.48 -6.57 -9.47
N HIS A 46 0.22 -6.25 -9.73
CA HIS A 46 -0.32 -6.11 -11.07
C HIS A 46 -0.90 -4.72 -11.23
N ILE A 47 -0.45 -4.01 -12.25
CA ILE A 47 -0.90 -2.65 -12.52
C ILE A 47 -1.57 -2.66 -13.89
N ALA A 48 -2.85 -2.28 -13.93
CA ALA A 48 -3.59 -2.13 -15.18
C ALA A 48 -3.81 -0.65 -15.47
N ALA A 49 -3.52 -0.25 -16.69
CA ALA A 49 -3.72 1.11 -17.17
C ALA A 49 -4.29 1.06 -18.59
N ARG A 50 -4.75 2.20 -19.09
CA ARG A 50 -5.27 2.28 -20.48
C ARG A 50 -4.21 1.91 -21.51
N SER A 51 -2.94 2.21 -21.24
CA SER A 51 -1.81 1.91 -22.13
C SER A 51 -1.34 0.45 -22.07
N GLY A 52 -1.85 -0.36 -21.17
CA GLY A 52 -1.45 -1.75 -20.99
C GLY A 52 -1.42 -2.16 -19.53
N SER A 53 -0.87 -3.34 -19.25
CA SER A 53 -0.75 -3.84 -17.89
C SER A 53 0.67 -4.38 -17.64
N ILE A 54 1.08 -4.33 -16.38
CA ILE A 54 2.38 -4.81 -15.92
C ILE A 54 2.14 -5.74 -14.73
N HIS A 55 2.79 -6.91 -14.76
CA HIS A 55 2.89 -7.79 -13.62
C HIS A 55 4.33 -7.75 -13.12
N ALA A 56 4.51 -7.48 -11.83
CA ALA A 56 5.83 -7.42 -11.22
C ALA A 56 5.92 -8.40 -10.06
N GLU A 57 6.99 -9.20 -10.06
CA GLU A 57 7.37 -9.99 -8.89
C GLU A 57 8.46 -9.23 -8.14
N VAL A 58 8.29 -9.11 -6.83
CA VAL A 58 9.26 -8.42 -5.99
C VAL A 58 10.20 -9.46 -5.41
N THR A 59 11.34 -9.63 -6.05
CA THR A 59 12.36 -10.63 -5.69
C THR A 59 13.67 -10.01 -5.22
N SER A 60 13.70 -8.69 -4.99
CA SER A 60 14.91 -7.98 -4.60
C SER A 60 15.33 -8.29 -3.16
N ASP A 61 16.62 -8.07 -2.90
CA ASP A 61 17.15 -8.11 -1.54
C ASP A 61 16.74 -6.82 -0.80
N PHE A 62 15.63 -6.88 -0.10
CA PHE A 62 15.04 -5.74 0.59
C PHE A 62 16.01 -5.11 1.60
N PHE A 63 16.68 -5.93 2.38
CA PHE A 63 17.57 -5.43 3.43
C PHE A 63 18.79 -4.74 2.87
N ARG A 64 19.36 -5.29 1.81
CA ARG A 64 20.53 -4.69 1.17
C ARG A 64 20.20 -3.30 0.62
N ASN A 65 19.11 -3.20 -0.12
CA ASN A 65 18.67 -1.93 -0.70
C ASN A 65 18.27 -0.92 0.38
N PHE A 66 17.57 -1.38 1.42
CA PHE A 66 17.21 -0.55 2.55
C PHE A 66 18.44 0.02 3.26
N VAL A 67 19.43 -0.82 3.55
CA VAL A 67 20.67 -0.37 4.21
C VAL A 67 21.42 0.63 3.33
N ALA A 68 21.50 0.39 2.02
CA ALA A 68 22.15 1.31 1.09
C ALA A 68 21.49 2.70 1.11
N GLU A 69 20.15 2.75 1.09
CA GLU A 69 19.40 4.01 1.15
C GLU A 69 19.56 4.70 2.51
N LEU A 70 19.57 3.93 3.59
CA LEU A 70 19.78 4.46 4.93
C LEU A 70 21.16 5.09 5.09
N VAL A 71 22.20 4.43 4.59
CA VAL A 71 23.57 4.97 4.59
C VAL A 71 23.64 6.25 3.77
N ASP A 72 23.01 6.27 2.61
CA ASP A 72 22.96 7.45 1.76
C ASP A 72 22.27 8.62 2.47
N PHE A 73 21.16 8.36 3.16
CA PHE A 73 20.47 9.37 3.96
C PHE A 73 21.39 9.98 5.04
N PHE A 74 22.12 9.14 5.79
CA PHE A 74 23.05 9.64 6.81
C PHE A 74 24.22 10.42 6.21
N ARG A 75 24.60 10.11 4.98
CA ARG A 75 25.69 10.78 4.30
C ARG A 75 25.31 12.12 3.69
N THR A 76 24.12 12.20 3.09
CA THR A 76 23.69 13.36 2.30
C THR A 76 22.57 14.17 2.96
N GLY A 77 21.83 13.59 3.90
CA GLY A 77 20.62 14.20 4.47
C GLY A 77 19.41 14.17 3.54
N ASP A 78 19.52 13.54 2.37
CA ASP A 78 18.41 13.46 1.41
C ASP A 78 17.33 12.51 1.88
N VAL A 79 16.11 13.03 2.02
CA VAL A 79 14.92 12.24 2.38
C VAL A 79 14.39 11.55 1.13
N LYS A 80 14.37 10.21 1.14
CA LYS A 80 13.94 9.42 -0.01
C LYS A 80 12.42 9.27 -0.13
N VAL A 81 11.72 9.35 0.99
CA VAL A 81 10.26 9.25 1.05
C VAL A 81 9.73 10.49 1.77
N SER A 82 8.77 11.17 1.16
CA SER A 82 8.18 12.36 1.78
C SER A 82 7.40 12.00 3.05
N HIS A 83 7.33 12.95 3.99
CA HIS A 83 6.53 12.76 5.21
C HIS A 83 5.05 12.56 4.87
N MET A 84 4.55 13.27 3.87
CA MET A 84 3.15 13.15 3.44
C MET A 84 2.84 11.75 2.92
N GLU A 85 3.76 11.15 2.17
CA GLU A 85 3.61 9.78 1.70
C GLU A 85 3.57 8.78 2.86
N THR A 86 4.49 8.92 3.82
CA THR A 86 4.51 8.09 5.02
C THR A 86 3.23 8.22 5.83
N LEU A 87 2.77 9.44 6.06
CA LEU A 87 1.53 9.68 6.79
C LEU A 87 0.31 9.12 6.06
N SER A 88 0.29 9.23 4.73
CA SER A 88 -0.79 8.65 3.91
C SER A 88 -0.84 7.13 4.02
N ILE A 89 0.32 6.48 3.99
CA ILE A 89 0.42 5.02 4.18
C ILE A 89 -0.11 4.62 5.57
N MET A 90 0.29 5.36 6.60
CA MET A 90 -0.16 5.08 7.97
C MET A 90 -1.66 5.34 8.15
N ALA A 91 -2.22 6.34 7.48
CA ALA A 91 -3.65 6.61 7.50
C ALA A 91 -4.44 5.46 6.85
N VAL A 92 -3.97 4.92 5.72
CA VAL A 92 -4.57 3.75 5.07
C VAL A 92 -4.50 2.54 5.99
N ARG A 93 -3.36 2.32 6.63
CA ARG A 93 -3.19 1.22 7.58
C ARG A 93 -4.16 1.33 8.75
N GLY A 94 -4.30 2.51 9.33
CA GLY A 94 -5.24 2.76 10.43
C GLY A 94 -6.69 2.50 10.03
N ALA A 95 -7.09 3.01 8.87
CA ALA A 95 -8.43 2.77 8.33
C ALA A 95 -8.64 1.28 8.02
N GLY A 96 -7.61 0.58 7.55
CA GLY A 96 -7.66 -0.86 7.31
C GLY A 96 -7.92 -1.67 8.58
N ILE A 97 -7.30 -1.28 9.69
CA ILE A 97 -7.54 -1.93 11.00
C ILE A 97 -8.99 -1.70 11.45
N GLU A 98 -9.51 -0.50 11.28
CA GLU A 98 -10.91 -0.21 11.58
C GLU A 98 -11.86 -0.99 10.66
N ALA A 99 -11.54 -1.07 9.37
CA ALA A 99 -12.32 -1.84 8.40
C ALA A 99 -12.33 -3.34 8.73
N GLN A 100 -11.25 -3.86 9.28
CA GLN A 100 -11.18 -5.26 9.73
C GLN A 100 -12.21 -5.56 10.83
N ALA A 101 -12.48 -4.59 11.69
CA ALA A 101 -13.52 -4.70 12.70
C ALA A 101 -14.95 -4.57 12.13
N ASN A 102 -15.08 -4.05 10.92
CA ASN A 102 -16.36 -3.82 10.22
C ASN A 102 -16.31 -4.37 8.79
N PRO A 103 -16.19 -5.70 8.61
CA PRO A 103 -16.00 -6.29 7.28
C PRO A 103 -17.15 -5.94 6.33
N GLY A 104 -16.81 -5.71 5.06
CA GLY A 104 -17.78 -5.41 4.02
C GLY A 104 -18.31 -3.97 4.00
N LEU A 105 -17.85 -3.13 4.92
CA LEU A 105 -18.24 -1.73 4.97
C LEU A 105 -17.07 -0.82 4.54
N TRP A 106 -17.42 0.26 3.83
CA TRP A 106 -16.44 1.29 3.53
C TRP A 106 -16.10 2.10 4.77
N VAL A 107 -14.82 2.27 5.02
CA VAL A 107 -14.29 3.08 6.12
C VAL A 107 -13.50 4.24 5.53
N PRO A 108 -13.82 5.49 5.91
CA PRO A 108 -13.08 6.63 5.38
C PRO A 108 -11.64 6.65 5.89
N VAL A 109 -10.74 7.07 5.02
CA VAL A 109 -9.33 7.29 5.38
C VAL A 109 -9.21 8.74 5.85
N PRO A 110 -8.67 8.99 7.06
CA PRO A 110 -8.46 10.35 7.52
C PRO A 110 -7.55 11.12 6.56
N GLN A 111 -7.93 12.34 6.25
CA GLN A 111 -7.10 13.23 5.43
C GLN A 111 -6.07 13.94 6.32
N ILE A 112 -4.90 14.12 5.77
CA ILE A 112 -3.75 14.69 6.48
C ILE A 112 -3.55 16.12 6.07
#